data_f784fefe082ec7cf4666bb5b93e05720
#
_entry.id   f784fefe082ec7cf4666bb5b93e05720
#
_cell.length_a   1.000
_cell.length_b   1.000
_cell.length_c   1.000
_cell.angle_alpha   90.00
_cell.angle_beta   90.00
_cell.angle_gamma   90.00
#
_symmetry.space_group_name_H-M   'P 1'
#
loop_
_entity.id
_entity.type
_entity.pdbx_description
1 polymer ?
#
loop_
_entity_poly.entity_id
_entity_poly.type
_entity_poly.pdbx_seq_one_letter_code
_entity_poly.pdbx_strand_id
1 'polypeptide(L)'
;MTNNASNAPSAIILAAGKGTRMKSDLPKVVHPIGGRPMVCAVVDACLAVGCSRIVVIVGYKQEDVRAALKGYDGKYNIEYAVQDQQLGTGHAVQCCAPAFEKTNFAGDTLVLCGDGPLIRPVTLEKVLNRHRDHKASATLATAVLDDASGYGRIYRGADGKFKAIVEQKNCTPEQLAIKEVNPSYYCFNTRDLFASLKKVTKNPVSGEYYLTDTLSLLLDEKKTVEVIEAVPPEDVLSINTLEDLAKVDAIYRSRPAVQVPAGVHR
;
A
#
# COMPACT_ATOMS: atom_id res chain seq x y z
N MET A 1 -27.82 -15.52 5.85
CA MET A 1 -26.66 -14.83 5.27
C MET A 1 -25.43 -15.64 5.71
N THR A 2 -24.93 -16.48 4.85
CA THR A 2 -23.78 -17.35 5.12
C THR A 2 -22.52 -16.49 5.21
N ASN A 3 -21.90 -16.45 6.40
CA ASN A 3 -20.61 -15.79 6.64
C ASN A 3 -19.53 -16.37 5.72
N ASN A 4 -19.22 -15.68 4.63
CA ASN A 4 -18.09 -16.00 3.74
C ASN A 4 -16.75 -15.54 4.37
N ALA A 5 -16.39 -16.10 5.52
CA ALA A 5 -15.07 -15.87 6.13
C ALA A 5 -13.92 -16.37 5.21
N SER A 6 -14.22 -17.22 4.22
CA SER A 6 -13.24 -17.78 3.28
C SER A 6 -12.83 -16.78 2.16
N ASN A 7 -13.50 -15.64 1.99
CA ASN A 7 -13.25 -14.69 0.90
C ASN A 7 -12.91 -13.26 1.35
N ALA A 8 -12.75 -13.04 2.67
CA ALA A 8 -12.36 -11.74 3.20
C ALA A 8 -10.89 -11.46 2.86
N PRO A 9 -10.56 -10.27 2.33
CA PRO A 9 -9.17 -9.93 2.02
C PRO A 9 -8.34 -9.74 3.30
N SER A 10 -7.03 -9.85 3.17
CA SER A 10 -6.08 -9.33 4.14
C SER A 10 -5.49 -8.01 3.66
N ALA A 11 -4.78 -7.31 4.55
CA ALA A 11 -3.99 -6.14 4.17
C ALA A 11 -2.59 -6.20 4.75
N ILE A 12 -1.62 -5.67 4.01
CA ILE A 12 -0.27 -5.36 4.46
C ILE A 12 -0.09 -3.84 4.39
N ILE A 13 0.31 -3.22 5.50
CA ILE A 13 0.52 -1.78 5.57
C ILE A 13 2.00 -1.49 5.84
N LEU A 14 2.66 -0.79 4.92
CA LEU A 14 4.05 -0.39 5.05
C LEU A 14 4.17 0.81 5.99
N ALA A 15 4.73 0.61 7.18
CA ALA A 15 4.88 1.62 8.23
C ALA A 15 6.28 1.61 8.89
N ALA A 16 7.29 1.00 8.24
CA ALA A 16 8.63 0.82 8.81
C ALA A 16 9.56 2.02 8.61
N GLY A 17 9.22 2.96 7.71
CA GLY A 17 10.09 4.05 7.29
C GLY A 17 10.27 5.16 8.33
N LYS A 18 11.49 5.74 8.39
CA LYS A 18 11.79 6.88 9.28
C LYS A 18 11.11 8.18 8.84
N GLY A 19 10.96 8.42 7.54
CA GLY A 19 10.41 9.68 7.01
C GLY A 19 11.35 10.88 7.25
N THR A 20 12.62 10.75 6.91
CA THR A 20 13.70 11.72 7.20
C THR A 20 13.40 13.14 6.73
N ARG A 21 12.61 13.32 5.66
CA ARG A 21 12.22 14.63 5.12
C ARG A 21 11.29 15.43 6.04
N MET A 22 10.60 14.79 6.98
CA MET A 22 9.71 15.44 7.94
C MET A 22 10.48 16.23 9.01
N LYS A 23 11.83 16.02 9.13
CA LYS A 23 12.65 16.63 10.17
C LYS A 23 12.06 16.50 11.58
N SER A 24 11.45 15.37 11.85
CA SER A 24 10.77 15.02 13.10
C SER A 24 11.34 13.74 13.67
N ASP A 25 11.32 13.61 14.99
CA ASP A 25 11.68 12.38 15.68
C ASP A 25 10.60 11.31 15.66
N LEU A 26 9.38 11.68 15.28
CA LEU A 26 8.28 10.73 15.13
C LEU A 26 8.39 9.97 13.81
N PRO A 27 8.03 8.67 13.77
CA PRO A 27 7.82 7.97 12.53
C PRO A 27 6.79 8.71 11.67
N LYS A 28 7.01 8.80 10.35
CA LYS A 28 6.12 9.55 9.44
C LYS A 28 4.65 9.20 9.64
N VAL A 29 4.36 7.91 9.73
CA VAL A 29 2.99 7.35 9.81
C VAL A 29 2.25 7.65 11.14
N VAL A 30 2.96 8.18 12.15
CA VAL A 30 2.38 8.53 13.47
C VAL A 30 2.00 10.01 13.56
N HIS A 31 2.42 10.83 12.59
CA HIS A 31 2.00 12.23 12.56
C HIS A 31 0.46 12.35 12.47
N PRO A 32 -0.14 13.31 13.19
CA PRO A 32 -1.58 13.40 13.29
C PRO A 32 -2.23 13.96 12.02
N ILE A 33 -3.28 13.28 11.57
CA ILE A 33 -4.23 13.71 10.54
C ILE A 33 -5.64 13.56 11.14
N GLY A 34 -6.44 14.61 11.08
CA GLY A 34 -7.75 14.60 11.73
C GLY A 34 -7.70 14.43 13.25
N GLY A 35 -6.54 14.71 13.89
CA GLY A 35 -6.30 14.50 15.32
C GLY A 35 -5.91 13.06 15.70
N ARG A 36 -5.71 12.15 14.73
CA ARG A 36 -5.29 10.75 14.94
C ARG A 36 -4.03 10.43 14.10
N PRO A 37 -3.18 9.48 14.51
CA PRO A 37 -2.06 9.03 13.69
C PRO A 37 -2.51 8.65 12.28
N MET A 38 -1.79 9.11 11.23
CA MET A 38 -2.22 8.90 9.83
C MET A 38 -2.35 7.42 9.44
N VAL A 39 -1.57 6.53 10.04
CA VAL A 39 -1.69 5.09 9.83
C VAL A 39 -3.08 4.56 10.20
N CYS A 40 -3.77 5.20 11.16
CA CYS A 40 -5.13 4.83 11.54
C CYS A 40 -6.12 5.01 10.38
N ALA A 41 -5.96 6.04 9.55
CA ALA A 41 -6.82 6.25 8.40
C ALA A 41 -6.70 5.11 7.38
N VAL A 42 -5.47 4.59 7.17
CA VAL A 42 -5.24 3.46 6.27
C VAL A 42 -5.82 2.16 6.86
N VAL A 43 -5.66 1.94 8.17
CA VAL A 43 -6.28 0.80 8.87
C VAL A 43 -7.80 0.87 8.77
N ASP A 44 -8.40 2.04 9.04
CA ASP A 44 -9.85 2.25 8.95
C ASP A 44 -10.37 1.94 7.53
N ALA A 45 -9.66 2.38 6.49
CA ALA A 45 -10.04 2.08 5.11
C ALA A 45 -9.99 0.57 4.79
N CYS A 46 -8.96 -0.15 5.29
CA CYS A 46 -8.88 -1.60 5.16
C CYS A 46 -10.02 -2.33 5.88
N LEU A 47 -10.35 -1.90 7.09
CA LEU A 47 -11.46 -2.47 7.87
C LEU A 47 -12.81 -2.21 7.20
N ALA A 48 -13.00 -1.00 6.66
CA ALA A 48 -14.24 -0.63 5.96
C ALA A 48 -14.52 -1.49 4.73
N VAL A 49 -13.48 -1.96 4.02
CA VAL A 49 -13.64 -2.89 2.88
C VAL A 49 -13.64 -4.36 3.28
N GLY A 50 -13.71 -4.65 4.59
CA GLY A 50 -13.88 -6.00 5.12
C GLY A 50 -12.60 -6.82 5.23
N CYS A 51 -11.42 -6.19 5.34
CA CYS A 51 -10.19 -6.92 5.64
C CYS A 51 -10.34 -7.65 6.99
N SER A 52 -10.22 -8.98 6.97
CA SER A 52 -10.32 -9.81 8.18
C SER A 52 -9.02 -9.87 8.97
N ARG A 53 -7.92 -9.42 8.37
CA ARG A 53 -6.57 -9.43 8.92
C ARG A 53 -5.75 -8.30 8.35
N ILE A 54 -4.99 -7.60 9.18
CA ILE A 54 -4.08 -6.53 8.78
C ILE A 54 -2.69 -6.83 9.38
N VAL A 55 -1.66 -6.91 8.54
CA VAL A 55 -0.27 -7.02 8.97
C VAL A 55 0.42 -5.68 8.76
N VAL A 56 0.81 -5.02 9.83
CA VAL A 56 1.51 -3.72 9.79
C VAL A 56 3.02 -3.96 9.87
N ILE A 57 3.74 -3.51 8.85
CA ILE A 57 5.20 -3.60 8.82
C ILE A 57 5.76 -2.43 9.61
N VAL A 58 6.45 -2.73 10.69
CA VAL A 58 7.08 -1.75 11.57
C VAL A 58 8.61 -1.85 11.51
N GLY A 59 9.29 -0.78 11.86
CA GLY A 59 10.77 -0.74 11.86
C GLY A 59 11.28 0.40 12.73
N TYR A 60 11.57 1.55 12.14
CA TYR A 60 12.02 2.72 12.90
C TYR A 60 10.99 3.10 13.97
N LYS A 61 11.46 3.18 15.24
CA LYS A 61 10.62 3.48 16.42
C LYS A 61 9.29 2.70 16.40
N GLN A 62 9.36 1.40 16.18
CA GLN A 62 8.19 0.54 16.03
C GLN A 62 7.18 0.64 17.18
N GLU A 63 7.65 0.98 18.40
CA GLU A 63 6.79 1.10 19.58
C GLU A 63 5.81 2.28 19.45
N ASP A 64 6.21 3.37 18.78
CA ASP A 64 5.32 4.51 18.52
C ASP A 64 4.19 4.11 17.55
N VAL A 65 4.51 3.28 16.53
CA VAL A 65 3.51 2.78 15.58
C VAL A 65 2.55 1.79 16.27
N ARG A 66 3.07 0.90 17.12
CA ARG A 66 2.25 -0.03 17.92
C ARG A 66 1.34 0.73 18.88
N ALA A 67 1.87 1.75 19.57
CA ALA A 67 1.08 2.60 20.47
C ALA A 67 -0.03 3.35 19.71
N ALA A 68 0.26 3.84 18.50
CA ALA A 68 -0.72 4.50 17.63
C ALA A 68 -1.92 3.60 17.28
N LEU A 69 -1.69 2.29 17.17
CA LEU A 69 -2.71 1.30 16.79
C LEU A 69 -3.33 0.57 17.98
N LYS A 70 -2.94 0.87 19.21
CA LYS A 70 -3.44 0.21 20.42
C LYS A 70 -4.98 0.24 20.54
N GLY A 71 -5.63 1.27 20.01
CA GLY A 71 -7.10 1.38 20.02
C GLY A 71 -7.85 0.31 19.23
N TYR A 72 -7.13 -0.45 18.39
CA TYR A 72 -7.67 -1.56 17.59
C TYR A 72 -7.46 -2.92 18.26
N ASP A 73 -6.59 -3.01 19.27
CA ASP A 73 -6.27 -4.27 19.96
C ASP A 73 -7.52 -4.90 20.57
N GLY A 74 -7.63 -6.23 20.42
CA GLY A 74 -8.76 -7.01 20.91
C GLY A 74 -10.08 -6.82 20.15
N LYS A 75 -10.14 -5.85 19.22
CA LYS A 75 -11.32 -5.60 18.37
C LYS A 75 -11.12 -6.14 16.96
N TYR A 76 -9.91 -6.04 16.45
CA TYR A 76 -9.56 -6.42 15.08
C TYR A 76 -8.28 -7.27 15.09
N ASN A 77 -8.11 -8.08 14.04
CA ASN A 77 -6.93 -8.90 13.86
C ASN A 77 -5.79 -8.07 13.22
N ILE A 78 -5.04 -7.37 14.06
CA ILE A 78 -3.86 -6.60 13.66
C ILE A 78 -2.60 -7.33 14.16
N GLU A 79 -1.72 -7.63 13.23
CA GLU A 79 -0.43 -8.27 13.48
C GLU A 79 0.71 -7.34 13.05
N TYR A 80 1.91 -7.61 13.54
CA TYR A 80 3.08 -6.80 13.21
C TYR A 80 4.19 -7.67 12.63
N ALA A 81 4.77 -7.22 11.52
CA ALA A 81 6.00 -7.76 10.97
C ALA A 81 7.12 -6.73 11.12
N VAL A 82 8.30 -7.16 11.55
CA VAL A 82 9.42 -6.24 11.81
C VAL A 82 10.35 -6.23 10.60
N GLN A 83 10.62 -5.04 10.08
CA GLN A 83 11.66 -4.79 9.09
C GLN A 83 12.87 -4.17 9.81
N ASP A 84 13.84 -5.00 10.22
CA ASP A 84 15.03 -4.53 10.94
C ASP A 84 15.97 -3.72 10.05
N GLN A 85 16.11 -4.11 8.79
CA GLN A 85 16.94 -3.42 7.80
C GLN A 85 16.05 -2.80 6.71
N GLN A 86 16.19 -1.52 6.47
CA GLN A 86 15.36 -0.78 5.50
C GLN A 86 15.91 -0.97 4.08
N LEU A 87 15.73 -2.16 3.52
CA LEU A 87 16.23 -2.56 2.20
C LEU A 87 15.21 -2.38 1.08
N GLY A 88 14.22 -1.52 1.26
CA GLY A 88 13.20 -1.18 0.28
C GLY A 88 11.83 -1.82 0.55
N THR A 89 10.85 -1.46 -0.29
CA THR A 89 9.43 -1.84 -0.13
C THR A 89 9.18 -3.33 -0.37
N GLY A 90 9.89 -3.95 -1.32
CA GLY A 90 9.79 -5.39 -1.57
C GLY A 90 10.30 -6.21 -0.38
N HIS A 91 11.46 -5.81 0.20
CA HIS A 91 11.97 -6.43 1.42
C HIS A 91 10.99 -6.25 2.59
N ALA A 92 10.39 -5.07 2.73
CA ALA A 92 9.39 -4.82 3.77
C ALA A 92 8.24 -5.82 3.69
N VAL A 93 7.62 -5.97 2.52
CA VAL A 93 6.52 -6.92 2.32
C VAL A 93 6.98 -8.37 2.53
N GLN A 94 8.21 -8.71 2.15
CA GLN A 94 8.76 -10.05 2.38
C GLN A 94 8.88 -10.39 3.87
N CYS A 95 9.10 -9.42 4.75
CA CYS A 95 9.10 -9.64 6.21
C CYS A 95 7.74 -10.15 6.73
N CYS A 96 6.65 -10.00 5.97
CA CYS A 96 5.34 -10.56 6.33
C CYS A 96 5.18 -12.04 5.99
N ALA A 97 6.06 -12.63 5.17
CA ALA A 97 5.90 -14.01 4.68
C ALA A 97 5.65 -15.02 5.80
N PRO A 98 6.40 -15.03 6.94
CA PRO A 98 6.16 -15.99 8.03
C PRO A 98 4.75 -15.91 8.60
N ALA A 99 4.16 -14.72 8.68
CA ALA A 99 2.81 -14.52 9.19
C ALA A 99 1.76 -15.17 8.27
N PHE A 100 1.94 -15.06 6.96
CA PHE A 100 1.04 -15.64 5.96
C PHE A 100 1.26 -17.16 5.80
N GLU A 101 2.49 -17.64 5.84
CA GLU A 101 2.83 -19.06 5.79
C GLU A 101 2.22 -19.82 6.97
N LYS A 102 2.30 -19.26 8.19
CA LYS A 102 1.73 -19.85 9.40
C LYS A 102 0.23 -20.16 9.29
N THR A 103 -0.50 -19.30 8.56
CA THR A 103 -1.96 -19.44 8.39
C THR A 103 -2.35 -20.10 7.07
N ASN A 104 -1.38 -20.38 6.18
CA ASN A 104 -1.61 -20.85 4.81
C ASN A 104 -2.63 -19.97 4.05
N PHE A 105 -2.63 -18.66 4.33
CA PHE A 105 -3.57 -17.74 3.70
C PHE A 105 -3.25 -17.60 2.20
N ALA A 106 -4.27 -17.78 1.37
CA ALA A 106 -4.14 -17.81 -0.08
C ALA A 106 -5.12 -16.84 -0.79
N GLY A 107 -5.84 -16.03 -0.04
CA GLY A 107 -6.81 -15.08 -0.56
C GLY A 107 -6.16 -13.81 -1.15
N ASP A 108 -7.00 -12.78 -1.33
CA ASP A 108 -6.54 -11.48 -1.82
C ASP A 108 -5.86 -10.69 -0.69
N THR A 109 -4.73 -10.04 -0.99
CA THR A 109 -4.01 -9.18 -0.05
C THR A 109 -3.85 -7.79 -0.64
N LEU A 110 -4.43 -6.79 0.03
CA LEU A 110 -4.15 -5.39 -0.23
C LEU A 110 -2.75 -5.05 0.29
N VAL A 111 -1.96 -4.30 -0.48
CA VAL A 111 -0.65 -3.78 -0.04
C VAL A 111 -0.66 -2.28 -0.20
N LEU A 112 -0.49 -1.56 0.91
CA LEU A 112 -0.72 -0.13 1.00
C LEU A 112 0.41 0.56 1.78
N CYS A 113 0.67 1.82 1.46
CA CYS A 113 1.57 2.66 2.25
C CYS A 113 0.82 3.26 3.46
N GLY A 114 1.40 3.16 4.65
CA GLY A 114 0.81 3.69 5.89
C GLY A 114 0.78 5.22 5.97
N ASP A 115 1.43 5.90 5.03
CA ASP A 115 1.53 7.36 4.93
C ASP A 115 0.60 7.99 3.88
N GLY A 116 -0.38 7.22 3.37
CA GLY A 116 -1.42 7.67 2.45
C GLY A 116 -2.79 7.83 3.13
N PRO A 117 -2.99 8.81 4.04
CA PRO A 117 -4.21 8.89 4.85
C PRO A 117 -5.46 9.31 4.07
N LEU A 118 -5.32 9.77 2.82
CA LEU A 118 -6.44 10.16 1.97
C LEU A 118 -7.06 8.99 1.20
N ILE A 119 -6.57 7.77 1.43
CA ILE A 119 -7.12 6.55 0.84
C ILE A 119 -8.61 6.41 1.16
N ARG A 120 -9.42 6.06 0.14
CA ARG A 120 -10.87 5.87 0.29
C ARG A 120 -11.26 4.40 0.20
N PRO A 121 -12.19 3.93 1.04
CA PRO A 121 -12.75 2.59 0.92
C PRO A 121 -13.26 2.29 -0.50
N VAL A 122 -13.97 3.22 -1.13
CA VAL A 122 -14.50 3.05 -2.50
C VAL A 122 -13.41 2.79 -3.54
N THR A 123 -12.21 3.35 -3.37
CA THR A 123 -11.06 3.08 -4.24
C THR A 123 -10.55 1.65 -4.03
N LEU A 124 -10.45 1.20 -2.76
CA LEU A 124 -10.05 -0.17 -2.43
C LEU A 124 -11.08 -1.20 -2.93
N GLU A 125 -12.37 -0.89 -2.82
CA GLU A 125 -13.44 -1.73 -3.38
C GLU A 125 -13.30 -1.89 -4.90
N LYS A 126 -13.03 -0.80 -5.64
CA LYS A 126 -12.78 -0.87 -7.09
C LYS A 126 -11.59 -1.77 -7.42
N VAL A 127 -10.50 -1.65 -6.65
CA VAL A 127 -9.31 -2.49 -6.82
C VAL A 127 -9.63 -3.97 -6.56
N LEU A 128 -10.32 -4.28 -5.45
CA LEU A 128 -10.72 -5.63 -5.08
C LEU A 128 -11.67 -6.25 -6.10
N ASN A 129 -12.68 -5.50 -6.56
CA ASN A 129 -13.64 -5.97 -7.56
C ASN A 129 -12.91 -6.26 -8.87
N ARG A 130 -12.09 -5.33 -9.37
CA ARG A 130 -11.29 -5.54 -10.59
C ARG A 130 -10.40 -6.77 -10.48
N HIS A 131 -9.72 -6.93 -9.33
CA HIS A 131 -8.86 -8.06 -9.05
C HIS A 131 -9.61 -9.40 -9.17
N ARG A 132 -10.79 -9.48 -8.55
CA ARG A 132 -11.63 -10.69 -8.50
C ARG A 132 -12.29 -11.00 -9.83
N ASP A 133 -12.86 -9.99 -10.49
CA ASP A 133 -13.55 -10.15 -11.79
C ASP A 133 -12.61 -10.70 -12.86
N HIS A 134 -11.34 -10.29 -12.82
CA HIS A 134 -10.32 -10.73 -13.78
C HIS A 134 -9.45 -11.88 -13.26
N LYS A 135 -9.70 -12.38 -12.03
CA LYS A 135 -8.86 -13.40 -11.38
C LYS A 135 -7.39 -13.05 -11.48
N ALA A 136 -7.07 -11.79 -11.23
CA ALA A 136 -5.75 -11.25 -11.42
C ALA A 136 -4.76 -11.78 -10.38
N SER A 137 -3.49 -11.87 -10.73
CA SER A 137 -2.40 -12.11 -9.79
C SER A 137 -1.99 -10.82 -9.08
N ALA A 138 -2.14 -9.69 -9.76
CA ALA A 138 -1.98 -8.36 -9.18
C ALA A 138 -2.94 -7.37 -9.85
N THR A 139 -3.39 -6.40 -9.06
CA THR A 139 -4.14 -5.23 -9.54
C THR A 139 -3.57 -4.00 -8.86
N LEU A 140 -3.28 -2.95 -9.62
CA LEU A 140 -2.90 -1.67 -9.07
C LEU A 140 -3.86 -0.56 -9.51
N ALA A 141 -4.14 0.37 -8.62
CA ALA A 141 -4.80 1.60 -8.97
C ALA A 141 -3.77 2.68 -9.30
N THR A 142 -4.06 3.48 -10.31
CA THR A 142 -3.22 4.59 -10.76
C THR A 142 -3.97 5.91 -10.64
N ALA A 143 -3.24 6.99 -10.73
CA ALA A 143 -3.75 8.35 -10.83
C ALA A 143 -3.02 9.10 -11.94
N VAL A 144 -3.65 10.12 -12.50
CA VAL A 144 -3.01 11.04 -13.44
C VAL A 144 -2.81 12.38 -12.74
N LEU A 145 -1.56 12.84 -12.66
CA LEU A 145 -1.18 14.07 -11.97
C LEU A 145 -0.61 15.08 -12.96
N ASP A 146 -0.87 16.38 -12.73
CA ASP A 146 -0.20 17.44 -13.49
C ASP A 146 1.29 17.50 -13.17
N ASP A 147 1.64 17.39 -11.89
CA ASP A 147 3.02 17.20 -11.43
C ASP A 147 3.17 15.78 -10.85
N ALA A 148 3.85 14.93 -11.59
CA ALA A 148 4.12 13.56 -11.22
C ALA A 148 5.41 13.38 -10.40
N SER A 149 6.07 14.47 -9.99
CA SER A 149 7.35 14.43 -9.26
C SER A 149 7.25 13.63 -7.96
N GLY A 150 8.23 12.78 -7.72
CA GLY A 150 8.32 11.94 -6.53
C GLY A 150 7.64 10.58 -6.62
N TYR A 151 6.86 10.32 -7.68
CA TYR A 151 6.13 9.06 -7.88
C TYR A 151 6.78 8.14 -8.91
N GLY A 152 6.54 6.85 -8.79
CA GLY A 152 6.80 5.88 -9.86
C GLY A 152 5.87 6.12 -11.04
N ARG A 153 6.41 6.03 -12.26
CA ARG A 153 5.68 6.22 -13.51
C ARG A 153 5.10 4.92 -14.03
N ILE A 154 3.87 4.96 -14.50
CA ILE A 154 3.23 3.81 -15.15
C ILE A 154 3.74 3.75 -16.59
N TYR A 155 4.65 2.84 -16.85
CA TYR A 155 5.19 2.65 -18.21
C TYR A 155 4.32 1.66 -18.99
N ARG A 156 3.86 2.12 -20.15
CA ARG A 156 3.08 1.32 -21.09
C ARG A 156 3.87 1.11 -22.37
N GLY A 157 3.73 -0.06 -22.98
CA GLY A 157 4.31 -0.35 -24.29
C GLY A 157 3.62 0.40 -25.42
N ALA A 158 4.16 0.25 -26.64
CA ALA A 158 3.56 0.81 -27.85
C ALA A 158 2.13 0.29 -28.12
N ASP A 159 1.78 -0.86 -27.56
CA ASP A 159 0.43 -1.47 -27.58
C ASP A 159 -0.52 -0.90 -26.50
N GLY A 160 -0.09 0.13 -25.75
CA GLY A 160 -0.84 0.74 -24.65
C GLY A 160 -0.93 -0.13 -23.38
N LYS A 161 -0.42 -1.35 -23.40
CA LYS A 161 -0.48 -2.25 -22.24
C LYS A 161 0.57 -1.90 -21.21
N PHE A 162 0.21 -2.11 -19.94
CA PHE A 162 1.13 -1.96 -18.82
C PHE A 162 2.36 -2.88 -18.99
N LYS A 163 3.54 -2.34 -18.71
CA LYS A 163 4.81 -3.06 -18.76
C LYS A 163 5.52 -3.04 -17.41
N ALA A 164 5.61 -1.88 -16.77
CA ALA A 164 6.35 -1.71 -15.54
C ALA A 164 5.92 -0.44 -14.79
N ILE A 165 6.30 -0.37 -13.52
CA ILE A 165 6.42 0.88 -12.79
C ILE A 165 7.89 1.27 -12.79
N VAL A 166 8.19 2.46 -13.26
CA VAL A 166 9.57 2.98 -13.25
C VAL A 166 9.68 4.02 -12.15
N GLU A 167 10.45 3.70 -11.12
CA GLU A 167 10.69 4.62 -10.01
C GLU A 167 11.38 5.89 -10.52
N GLN A 168 11.02 7.07 -9.97
CA GLN A 168 11.50 8.35 -10.47
C GLN A 168 13.03 8.41 -10.64
N LYS A 169 13.78 7.81 -9.72
CA LYS A 169 15.25 7.78 -9.77
C LYS A 169 15.83 7.03 -10.99
N ASN A 170 15.02 6.15 -11.58
CA ASN A 170 15.39 5.27 -12.70
C ASN A 170 14.75 5.70 -14.02
N CYS A 171 13.94 6.78 -14.03
CA CYS A 171 13.27 7.25 -15.23
C CYS A 171 14.24 7.89 -16.22
N THR A 172 14.05 7.60 -17.52
CA THR A 172 14.62 8.42 -18.60
C THR A 172 13.88 9.77 -18.67
N PRO A 173 14.43 10.78 -19.41
CA PRO A 173 13.73 12.04 -19.60
C PRO A 173 12.32 11.88 -20.18
N GLU A 174 12.13 10.96 -21.14
CA GLU A 174 10.83 10.65 -21.74
C GLU A 174 9.86 10.05 -20.73
N GLN A 175 10.35 9.16 -19.85
CA GLN A 175 9.55 8.55 -18.78
C GLN A 175 9.15 9.56 -17.70
N LEU A 176 10.00 10.56 -17.42
CA LEU A 176 9.65 11.63 -16.48
C LEU A 176 8.44 12.46 -16.94
N ALA A 177 8.18 12.54 -18.26
CA ALA A 177 7.03 13.24 -18.82
C ALA A 177 5.70 12.48 -18.64
N ILE A 178 5.73 11.20 -18.23
CA ILE A 178 4.52 10.41 -17.98
C ILE A 178 3.81 10.96 -16.75
N LYS A 179 2.51 11.28 -16.91
CA LYS A 179 1.66 11.82 -15.86
C LYS A 179 0.92 10.74 -15.04
N GLU A 180 0.79 9.53 -15.60
CA GLU A 180 0.18 8.39 -14.89
C GLU A 180 1.17 7.84 -13.87
N VAL A 181 0.77 7.83 -12.60
CA VAL A 181 1.63 7.51 -11.47
C VAL A 181 1.10 6.34 -10.65
N ASN A 182 2.01 5.77 -9.88
CA ASN A 182 1.75 4.73 -8.90
C ASN A 182 1.60 5.33 -7.49
N PRO A 183 0.39 5.40 -6.92
CA PRO A 183 0.15 5.83 -5.54
C PRO A 183 0.33 4.70 -4.52
N SER A 184 0.78 3.53 -4.94
CA SER A 184 1.01 2.34 -4.09
C SER A 184 -0.26 1.73 -3.49
N TYR A 185 -1.32 1.63 -4.29
CA TYR A 185 -2.56 0.94 -3.94
C TYR A 185 -2.67 -0.36 -4.74
N TYR A 186 -2.35 -1.47 -4.12
CA TYR A 186 -2.28 -2.78 -4.77
C TYR A 186 -3.23 -3.79 -4.12
N CYS A 187 -3.70 -4.73 -4.93
CA CYS A 187 -4.24 -6.00 -4.51
C CYS A 187 -3.47 -7.13 -5.20
N PHE A 188 -3.06 -8.13 -4.45
CA PHE A 188 -2.35 -9.30 -4.97
C PHE A 188 -3.08 -10.59 -4.58
N ASN A 189 -3.01 -11.59 -5.44
CA ASN A 189 -3.12 -12.96 -4.95
C ASN A 189 -1.93 -13.23 -4.03
N THR A 190 -2.19 -13.65 -2.81
CA THR A 190 -1.16 -13.77 -1.76
C THR A 190 -0.02 -14.72 -2.14
N ARG A 191 -0.35 -15.85 -2.76
CA ARG A 191 0.68 -16.83 -3.18
C ARG A 191 1.56 -16.28 -4.27
N ASP A 192 0.98 -15.62 -5.27
CA ASP A 192 1.70 -15.01 -6.37
C ASP A 192 2.59 -13.84 -5.88
N LEU A 193 2.11 -13.04 -4.92
CA LEU A 193 2.90 -11.99 -4.27
C LEU A 193 4.19 -12.54 -3.65
N PHE A 194 4.08 -13.51 -2.75
CA PHE A 194 5.26 -14.03 -2.07
C PHE A 194 6.15 -14.88 -2.98
N ALA A 195 5.59 -15.52 -4.01
CA ALA A 195 6.38 -16.21 -5.03
C ALA A 195 7.20 -15.24 -5.88
N SER A 196 6.62 -14.12 -6.30
CA SER A 196 7.32 -13.10 -7.08
C SER A 196 8.35 -12.33 -6.25
N LEU A 197 8.04 -12.00 -4.98
CA LEU A 197 8.99 -11.34 -4.07
C LEU A 197 10.30 -12.12 -3.87
N LYS A 198 10.26 -13.44 -3.88
CA LYS A 198 11.47 -14.28 -3.80
C LYS A 198 12.40 -14.11 -5.01
N LYS A 199 11.90 -13.57 -6.13
CA LYS A 199 12.64 -13.34 -7.39
C LYS A 199 13.08 -11.90 -7.56
N VAL A 200 12.58 -10.96 -6.76
CA VAL A 200 12.99 -9.55 -6.81
C VAL A 200 14.47 -9.44 -6.46
N THR A 201 15.21 -8.71 -7.27
CA THR A 201 16.64 -8.45 -7.06
C THR A 201 16.87 -7.01 -6.60
N LYS A 202 18.04 -6.74 -6.05
CA LYS A 202 18.41 -5.37 -5.67
C LYS A 202 18.50 -4.49 -6.91
N ASN A 203 17.85 -3.34 -6.87
CA ASN A 203 18.01 -2.32 -7.89
C ASN A 203 19.45 -1.79 -7.87
N PRO A 204 20.17 -1.76 -9.02
CA PRO A 204 21.59 -1.39 -9.06
C PRO A 204 21.84 0.10 -8.72
N VAL A 205 20.82 0.96 -8.87
CA VAL A 205 20.94 2.41 -8.62
C VAL A 205 20.70 2.73 -7.15
N SER A 206 19.63 2.18 -6.55
CA SER A 206 19.25 2.48 -5.17
C SER A 206 19.76 1.48 -4.15
N GLY A 207 20.09 0.25 -4.58
CA GLY A 207 20.40 -0.86 -3.67
C GLY A 207 19.20 -1.43 -2.92
N GLU A 208 17.99 -1.05 -3.30
CA GLU A 208 16.74 -1.44 -2.66
C GLU A 208 16.04 -2.57 -3.43
N TYR A 209 15.24 -3.38 -2.74
CA TYR A 209 14.29 -4.31 -3.34
C TYR A 209 12.95 -3.60 -3.49
N TYR A 210 12.48 -3.42 -4.72
CA TYR A 210 11.22 -2.73 -4.96
C TYR A 210 10.04 -3.72 -5.04
N LEU A 211 8.95 -3.41 -4.35
CA LEU A 211 7.69 -4.13 -4.51
C LEU A 211 7.17 -4.04 -5.95
N THR A 212 7.39 -2.90 -6.59
CA THR A 212 6.96 -2.61 -7.95
C THR A 212 7.52 -3.56 -9.00
N ASP A 213 8.69 -4.16 -8.74
CA ASP A 213 9.31 -5.14 -9.64
C ASP A 213 8.51 -6.45 -9.71
N THR A 214 7.70 -6.77 -8.68
CA THR A 214 6.85 -7.97 -8.69
C THR A 214 5.86 -7.97 -9.85
N LEU A 215 5.38 -6.79 -10.27
CA LEU A 215 4.40 -6.68 -11.35
C LEU A 215 4.98 -7.08 -12.70
N SER A 216 6.21 -6.65 -12.99
CA SER A 216 6.92 -7.07 -14.21
C SER A 216 7.23 -8.56 -14.21
N LEU A 217 7.67 -9.10 -13.05
CA LEU A 217 7.92 -10.53 -12.89
C LEU A 217 6.64 -11.37 -13.11
N LEU A 218 5.50 -10.90 -12.63
CA LEU A 218 4.22 -11.57 -12.88
C LEU A 218 3.83 -11.54 -14.35
N LEU A 219 4.05 -10.42 -15.06
CA LEU A 219 3.83 -10.34 -16.51
C LEU A 219 4.73 -11.30 -17.29
N ASP A 220 6.02 -11.40 -16.93
CA ASP A 220 6.99 -12.32 -17.55
C ASP A 220 6.55 -13.79 -17.37
N GLU A 221 5.89 -14.09 -16.26
CA GLU A 221 5.28 -15.39 -15.98
C GLU A 221 3.91 -15.59 -16.67
N LYS A 222 3.49 -14.65 -17.51
CA LYS A 222 2.18 -14.67 -18.21
C LYS A 222 0.99 -14.66 -17.24
N LYS A 223 1.18 -14.11 -16.05
CA LYS A 223 0.11 -13.87 -15.07
C LYS A 223 -0.67 -12.62 -15.43
N THR A 224 -1.92 -12.56 -14.99
CA THR A 224 -2.79 -11.40 -15.20
C THR A 224 -2.42 -10.28 -14.22
N VAL A 225 -2.01 -9.14 -14.77
CA VAL A 225 -1.80 -7.89 -14.00
C VAL A 225 -2.77 -6.84 -14.53
N GLU A 226 -3.66 -6.37 -13.66
CA GLU A 226 -4.64 -5.35 -13.97
C GLU A 226 -4.20 -3.98 -13.49
N VAL A 227 -4.47 -2.95 -14.29
CA VAL A 227 -4.17 -1.55 -13.97
C VAL A 227 -5.42 -0.72 -14.21
N ILE A 228 -5.85 0.00 -13.18
CA ILE A 228 -7.05 0.84 -13.24
C ILE A 228 -6.74 2.28 -12.80
N GLU A 229 -7.15 3.26 -13.58
CA GLU A 229 -7.15 4.66 -13.16
C GLU A 229 -8.35 4.88 -12.23
N ALA A 230 -8.11 4.78 -10.92
CA ALA A 230 -9.18 4.78 -9.92
C ALA A 230 -8.91 5.72 -8.74
N VAL A 231 -7.71 6.29 -8.64
CA VAL A 231 -7.32 7.17 -7.53
C VAL A 231 -7.47 8.63 -7.97
N PRO A 232 -8.35 9.41 -7.33
CA PRO A 232 -8.42 10.85 -7.57
C PRO A 232 -7.08 11.54 -7.29
N PRO A 233 -6.68 12.55 -8.08
CA PRO A 233 -5.40 13.22 -7.90
C PRO A 233 -5.16 13.75 -6.48
N GLU A 234 -6.20 14.28 -5.84
CA GLU A 234 -6.11 14.77 -4.46
C GLU A 234 -5.85 13.68 -3.42
N ASP A 235 -6.13 12.39 -3.72
CA ASP A 235 -5.90 11.27 -2.81
C ASP A 235 -4.45 10.76 -2.85
N VAL A 236 -3.69 11.20 -3.85
CA VAL A 236 -2.29 10.78 -4.05
C VAL A 236 -1.31 11.66 -3.28
N LEU A 237 -1.77 12.79 -2.74
CA LEU A 237 -0.91 13.75 -2.08
C LEU A 237 -0.05 13.08 -1.00
N SER A 238 1.27 13.11 -1.21
CA SER A 238 2.24 12.55 -0.27
C SER A 238 2.65 13.60 0.75
N ILE A 239 2.85 13.15 1.99
CA ILE A 239 3.28 14.00 3.09
C ILE A 239 4.81 13.86 3.23
N ASN A 240 5.56 14.88 2.85
CA ASN A 240 7.01 14.90 2.97
C ASN A 240 7.53 16.01 3.88
N THR A 241 6.71 17.02 4.07
CA THR A 241 7.00 18.20 4.88
C THR A 241 5.84 18.49 5.85
N LEU A 242 6.04 19.38 6.81
CA LEU A 242 4.95 19.88 7.68
C LEU A 242 3.91 20.69 6.90
N GLU A 243 4.30 21.32 5.79
CA GLU A 243 3.37 22.03 4.92
C GLU A 243 2.44 21.03 4.18
N ASP A 244 3.01 19.94 3.64
CA ASP A 244 2.22 18.86 3.05
C ASP A 244 1.24 18.28 4.08
N LEU A 245 1.71 18.08 5.31
CA LEU A 245 0.89 17.58 6.41
C LEU A 245 -0.33 18.47 6.65
N ALA A 246 -0.15 19.79 6.70
CA ALA A 246 -1.24 20.75 6.91
C ALA A 246 -2.26 20.72 5.75
N LYS A 247 -1.79 20.63 4.49
CA LYS A 247 -2.65 20.51 3.31
C LYS A 247 -3.48 19.24 3.34
N VAL A 248 -2.83 18.11 3.61
CA VAL A 248 -3.49 16.80 3.68
C VAL A 248 -4.46 16.73 4.86
N ASP A 249 -4.11 17.31 6.02
CA ASP A 249 -5.01 17.38 7.19
C ASP A 249 -6.30 18.18 6.87
N ALA A 250 -6.18 19.31 6.18
CA ALA A 250 -7.33 20.10 5.76
C ALA A 250 -8.26 19.31 4.82
N ILE A 251 -7.71 18.59 3.84
CA ILE A 251 -8.48 17.74 2.93
C ILE A 251 -9.14 16.59 3.72
N TYR A 252 -8.38 15.93 4.61
CA TYR A 252 -8.90 14.82 5.41
C TYR A 252 -10.10 15.26 6.27
N ARG A 253 -10.00 16.41 6.95
CA ARG A 253 -11.08 16.97 7.79
C ARG A 253 -12.31 17.42 7.01
N SER A 254 -12.17 17.76 5.73
CA SER A 254 -13.31 18.13 4.88
C SER A 254 -14.14 16.93 4.43
N ARG A 255 -13.66 15.70 4.66
CA ARG A 255 -14.31 14.46 4.22
C ARG A 255 -15.14 13.83 5.33
N PRO A 256 -16.20 13.07 4.97
CA PRO A 256 -16.90 12.23 5.93
C PRO A 256 -15.94 11.23 6.57
N ALA A 257 -16.10 10.99 7.87
CA ALA A 257 -15.34 9.95 8.56
C ALA A 257 -15.60 8.56 7.95
N VAL A 258 -14.54 7.77 7.79
CA VAL A 258 -14.66 6.38 7.35
C VAL A 258 -15.43 5.59 8.40
N GLN A 259 -16.50 4.91 7.96
CA GLN A 259 -17.28 4.05 8.83
C GLN A 259 -16.61 2.69 8.94
N VAL A 260 -16.09 2.39 10.12
CA VAL A 260 -15.46 1.10 10.42
C VAL A 260 -16.51 0.18 11.02
N PRO A 261 -16.71 -1.04 10.51
CA PRO A 261 -17.62 -2.02 11.12
C PRO A 261 -17.25 -2.29 12.58
N ALA A 262 -18.23 -2.55 13.43
CA ALA A 262 -17.97 -2.97 14.80
C ALA A 262 -17.07 -4.21 14.80
N GLY A 263 -16.01 -4.20 15.61
CA GLY A 263 -15.08 -5.30 15.68
C GLY A 263 -15.78 -6.60 16.11
N VAL A 264 -15.43 -7.71 15.46
CA VAL A 264 -15.90 -9.03 15.87
C VAL A 264 -14.99 -9.51 17.00
N HIS A 265 -15.50 -9.54 18.21
CA HIS A 265 -14.85 -10.23 19.31
C HIS A 265 -14.77 -11.72 18.94
N ARG A 266 -13.56 -12.22 18.73
CA ARG A 266 -13.28 -13.67 18.66
C ARG A 266 -12.78 -14.15 20.00
#